data_cfe7840ac2a7986e74f611c8de26a55c
#
_entry.id   cfe7840ac2a7986e74f611c8de26a55c
#
_cell.length_a   1.000
_cell.length_b   1.000
_cell.length_c   1.000
_cell.angle_alpha   90.00
_cell.angle_beta   90.00
_cell.angle_gamma   90.00
#
_symmetry.space_group_name_H-M   'P 1'
#
loop_
_entity.id
_entity.type
_entity.pdbx_description
1 polymer ?
#
loop_
_entity_poly.entity_id
_entity_poly.type
_entity_poly.pdbx_seq_one_letter_code
_entity_poly.pdbx_strand_id
1 'polypeptide(L)'
;MMKSGWLFFFMLISMASALGQIRTAGRNLWGRDEVKHAAIGICVKNVETGQIVYEHNPQMALRPASVVKLLSSALALKREGDSLTYTTKVFYTGEIDEGRLLGNIVVQAGGDPTLDSKYFPKACFIDSLVSKVVNLGIKRIHGNIIIETEGEPVRIPGSWPWEDVANYYGALYHSFNYRDNTYTINLKSGKPGTQTKIVSVVPSVPGIKLRNEVMASVKNVNDAW
;
A
#
# COMPACT_ATOMS: atom_id res chain seq x y z
N MET A 1 3.30 -43.25 38.78
CA MET A 1 2.45 -42.04 38.58
C MET A 1 3.06 -40.71 39.08
N MET A 2 4.38 -40.60 39.36
CA MET A 2 5.02 -39.38 39.87
C MET A 2 5.72 -38.50 38.84
N LYS A 3 5.81 -38.90 37.55
CA LYS A 3 6.56 -38.13 36.51
C LYS A 3 5.78 -37.00 35.85
N SER A 4 4.45 -37.00 35.86
CA SER A 4 3.63 -35.98 35.22
C SER A 4 3.50 -34.69 36.04
N GLY A 5 3.57 -34.75 37.38
CA GLY A 5 3.47 -33.58 38.25
C GLY A 5 4.68 -32.63 38.14
N TRP A 6 5.88 -33.16 37.94
CA TRP A 6 7.09 -32.35 37.77
C TRP A 6 7.15 -31.61 36.45
N LEU A 7 6.65 -32.19 35.35
CA LEU A 7 6.54 -31.52 34.06
C LEU A 7 5.56 -30.33 34.14
N PHE A 8 4.42 -30.51 34.79
CA PHE A 8 3.44 -29.43 34.98
C PHE A 8 3.99 -28.31 35.88
N PHE A 9 4.75 -28.64 36.91
CA PHE A 9 5.39 -27.68 37.82
C PHE A 9 6.48 -26.86 37.09
N PHE A 10 7.33 -27.50 36.27
CA PHE A 10 8.33 -26.82 35.46
C PHE A 10 7.70 -25.91 34.38
N MET A 11 6.59 -26.33 33.79
CA MET A 11 5.85 -25.53 32.80
C MET A 11 5.22 -24.27 33.42
N LEU A 12 4.69 -24.38 34.65
CA LEU A 12 4.17 -23.25 35.42
C LEU A 12 5.26 -22.25 35.83
N ILE A 13 6.45 -22.71 36.20
CA ILE A 13 7.60 -21.86 36.54
C ILE A 13 8.10 -21.13 35.30
N SER A 14 8.16 -21.79 34.12
CA SER A 14 8.59 -21.16 32.88
C SER A 14 7.62 -20.09 32.40
N MET A 15 6.33 -20.30 32.52
CA MET A 15 5.30 -19.29 32.22
C MET A 15 5.36 -18.09 33.16
N ALA A 16 5.54 -18.32 34.47
CA ALA A 16 5.68 -17.24 35.43
C ALA A 16 6.93 -16.36 35.16
N SER A 17 8.03 -16.98 34.74
CA SER A 17 9.26 -16.25 34.37
C SER A 17 9.09 -15.41 33.12
N ALA A 18 8.40 -15.89 32.06
CA ALA A 18 8.13 -15.15 30.88
C ALA A 18 7.24 -13.92 31.13
N LEU A 19 6.20 -14.06 31.94
CA LEU A 19 5.34 -12.96 32.37
C LEU A 19 6.10 -11.90 33.17
N GLY A 20 7.02 -12.34 34.05
CA GLY A 20 7.89 -11.46 34.82
C GLY A 20 8.83 -10.65 33.90
N GLN A 21 9.37 -11.28 32.85
CA GLN A 21 10.24 -10.62 31.90
C GLN A 21 9.49 -9.54 31.06
N ILE A 22 8.28 -9.83 30.61
CA ILE A 22 7.46 -8.84 29.86
C ILE A 22 7.15 -7.62 30.72
N ARG A 23 6.76 -7.83 32.00
CA ARG A 23 6.48 -6.73 32.94
C ARG A 23 7.72 -5.91 33.25
N THR A 24 8.86 -6.56 33.40
CA THR A 24 10.14 -5.90 33.65
C THR A 24 10.61 -5.10 32.47
N ALA A 25 10.53 -5.68 31.25
CA ALA A 25 10.85 -4.98 30.00
C ALA A 25 9.96 -3.74 29.80
N GLY A 26 8.66 -3.85 30.08
CA GLY A 26 7.74 -2.73 30.08
C GLY A 26 8.19 -1.62 31.01
N ARG A 27 8.45 -1.92 32.30
CA ARG A 27 8.90 -0.91 33.26
C ARG A 27 10.21 -0.26 32.87
N ASN A 28 11.18 -1.03 32.36
CA ASN A 28 12.48 -0.50 31.92
C ASN A 28 12.33 0.45 30.72
N LEU A 29 11.33 0.24 29.87
CA LEU A 29 11.06 1.14 28.75
C LEU A 29 10.69 2.55 29.23
N TRP A 30 9.88 2.66 30.29
CA TRP A 30 9.41 3.97 30.80
C TRP A 30 10.50 4.75 31.55
N GLY A 31 11.53 4.07 32.05
CA GLY A 31 12.67 4.69 32.72
C GLY A 31 13.68 5.32 31.76
N ARG A 32 13.49 5.19 30.45
CA ARG A 32 14.40 5.74 29.45
C ARG A 32 14.04 7.19 29.16
N ASP A 33 15.07 8.04 29.10
CA ASP A 33 14.88 9.48 28.83
C ASP A 33 14.24 9.74 27.46
N GLU A 34 14.52 8.90 26.47
CA GLU A 34 14.00 9.04 25.09
C GLU A 34 12.47 8.89 25.01
N VAL A 35 11.86 8.18 25.95
CA VAL A 35 10.41 7.92 25.95
C VAL A 35 9.64 8.60 27.08
N LYS A 36 10.35 9.31 27.95
CA LYS A 36 9.79 9.93 29.16
C LYS A 36 8.61 10.87 28.89
N HIS A 37 8.64 11.53 27.74
CA HIS A 37 7.58 12.48 27.32
C HIS A 37 6.77 11.97 26.11
N ALA A 38 6.91 10.69 25.76
CA ALA A 38 6.17 10.10 24.66
C ALA A 38 4.77 9.66 25.08
N ALA A 39 3.79 9.80 24.17
CA ALA A 39 2.48 9.20 24.32
C ALA A 39 2.57 7.73 23.87
N ILE A 40 2.43 6.79 24.79
CA ILE A 40 2.58 5.36 24.51
C ILE A 40 1.40 4.60 25.11
N GLY A 41 0.79 3.73 24.29
CA GLY A 41 -0.20 2.75 24.70
C GLY A 41 0.29 1.34 24.37
N ILE A 42 0.18 0.40 25.30
CA ILE A 42 0.54 -1.01 25.09
C ILE A 42 -0.57 -1.89 25.66
N CYS A 43 -0.94 -2.92 24.89
CA CYS A 43 -1.78 -4.00 25.36
C CYS A 43 -1.24 -5.33 24.81
N VAL A 44 -0.76 -6.20 25.67
CA VAL A 44 -0.26 -7.54 25.31
C VAL A 44 -1.28 -8.57 25.79
N LYS A 45 -1.78 -9.37 24.87
CA LYS A 45 -2.75 -10.44 25.15
C LYS A 45 -2.17 -11.81 24.80
N ASN A 46 -2.52 -12.80 25.58
CA ASN A 46 -2.34 -14.18 25.18
C ASN A 46 -3.33 -14.50 24.03
N VAL A 47 -2.81 -15.01 22.91
CA VAL A 47 -3.63 -15.26 21.70
C VAL A 47 -4.64 -16.38 21.91
N GLU A 48 -4.30 -17.41 22.68
CA GLU A 48 -5.15 -18.58 22.92
C GLU A 48 -6.25 -18.28 23.92
N THR A 49 -5.91 -17.60 25.04
CA THR A 49 -6.84 -17.37 26.13
C THR A 49 -7.52 -16.01 26.10
N GLY A 50 -7.00 -15.06 25.33
CA GLY A 50 -7.44 -13.67 25.30
C GLY A 50 -7.08 -12.85 26.56
N GLN A 51 -6.40 -13.47 27.54
CA GLN A 51 -6.03 -12.80 28.78
C GLN A 51 -5.00 -11.69 28.55
N ILE A 52 -5.17 -10.56 29.24
CA ILE A 52 -4.21 -9.47 29.23
C ILE A 52 -3.01 -9.86 30.09
N VAL A 53 -1.84 -9.91 29.48
CA VAL A 53 -0.55 -10.24 30.09
C VAL A 53 0.13 -8.99 30.63
N TYR A 54 0.06 -7.90 29.87
CA TYR A 54 0.62 -6.61 30.24
C TYR A 54 -0.15 -5.49 29.55
N GLU A 55 -0.34 -4.39 30.25
CA GLU A 55 -0.93 -3.18 29.68
C GLU A 55 -0.31 -1.91 30.26
N HIS A 56 -0.26 -0.88 29.46
CA HIS A 56 0.10 0.48 29.83
C HIS A 56 -0.70 1.44 28.96
N ASN A 57 -1.47 2.34 29.58
CA ASN A 57 -2.36 3.27 28.88
C ASN A 57 -3.17 2.60 27.74
N PRO A 58 -3.84 1.45 27.95
CA PRO A 58 -4.45 0.68 26.86
C PRO A 58 -5.63 1.40 26.19
N GLN A 59 -6.18 2.42 26.83
CA GLN A 59 -7.31 3.22 26.35
C GLN A 59 -6.85 4.53 25.68
N MET A 60 -5.54 4.76 25.58
CA MET A 60 -5.03 5.97 24.94
C MET A 60 -5.34 5.95 23.43
N ALA A 61 -6.02 6.98 22.95
CA ALA A 61 -6.30 7.16 21.53
C ALA A 61 -5.03 7.63 20.82
N LEU A 62 -4.48 6.78 19.98
CA LEU A 62 -3.29 7.04 19.19
C LEU A 62 -3.62 6.90 17.71
N ARG A 63 -2.87 7.60 16.85
CA ARG A 63 -2.99 7.43 15.39
C ARG A 63 -2.44 6.05 15.00
N PRO A 64 -3.24 5.17 14.38
CA PRO A 64 -2.82 3.80 14.08
C PRO A 64 -1.82 3.71 12.93
N ALA A 65 -1.68 4.77 12.11
CA ALA A 65 -0.90 4.74 10.88
C ALA A 65 -1.19 3.44 10.07
N SER A 66 -0.17 2.79 9.52
CA SER A 66 -0.35 1.57 8.71
C SER A 66 -0.88 0.36 9.48
N VAL A 67 -0.93 0.38 10.81
CA VAL A 67 -1.54 -0.70 11.60
C VAL A 67 -3.05 -0.82 11.30
N VAL A 68 -3.71 0.25 10.86
CA VAL A 68 -5.11 0.19 10.42
C VAL A 68 -5.33 -0.81 9.27
N LYS A 69 -4.30 -1.13 8.48
CA LYS A 69 -4.38 -2.14 7.42
C LYS A 69 -4.72 -3.53 7.94
N LEU A 70 -4.35 -3.85 9.18
CA LEU A 70 -4.74 -5.12 9.82
C LEU A 70 -6.25 -5.19 9.99
N LEU A 71 -6.89 -4.08 10.38
CA LEU A 71 -8.34 -4.02 10.53
C LEU A 71 -9.05 -4.14 9.19
N SER A 72 -8.63 -3.36 8.18
CA SER A 72 -9.24 -3.42 6.84
C SER A 72 -9.06 -4.78 6.18
N SER A 73 -7.88 -5.42 6.32
CA SER A 73 -7.63 -6.77 5.81
C SER A 73 -8.48 -7.81 6.52
N ALA A 74 -8.60 -7.72 7.86
CA ALA A 74 -9.44 -8.64 8.63
C ALA A 74 -10.92 -8.50 8.26
N LEU A 75 -11.41 -7.28 8.02
CA LEU A 75 -12.78 -7.03 7.57
C LEU A 75 -13.02 -7.59 6.16
N ALA A 76 -12.07 -7.41 5.25
CA ALA A 76 -12.15 -7.96 3.90
C ALA A 76 -12.22 -9.49 3.94
N LEU A 77 -11.32 -10.14 4.67
CA LEU A 77 -11.32 -11.60 4.86
C LEU A 77 -12.61 -12.11 5.52
N LYS A 78 -13.12 -11.38 6.51
CA LYS A 78 -14.36 -11.76 7.20
C LYS A 78 -15.58 -11.68 6.28
N ARG A 79 -15.60 -10.69 5.38
CA ARG A 79 -16.74 -10.44 4.47
C ARG A 79 -16.71 -11.34 3.25
N GLU A 80 -15.56 -11.43 2.58
CA GLU A 80 -15.43 -12.05 1.25
C GLU A 80 -14.68 -13.41 1.32
N GLY A 81 -14.08 -13.73 2.46
CA GLY A 81 -13.22 -14.92 2.60
C GLY A 81 -11.93 -14.78 1.81
N ASP A 82 -11.41 -15.91 1.36
CA ASP A 82 -10.22 -16.04 0.52
C ASP A 82 -10.53 -16.01 -0.99
N SER A 83 -11.81 -15.86 -1.34
CA SER A 83 -12.32 -15.86 -2.71
C SER A 83 -12.52 -14.44 -3.29
N LEU A 84 -12.05 -13.41 -2.60
CA LEU A 84 -12.13 -12.02 -3.10
C LEU A 84 -11.46 -11.91 -4.46
N THR A 85 -12.20 -11.49 -5.46
CA THR A 85 -11.72 -11.22 -6.81
C THR A 85 -12.17 -9.85 -7.28
N TYR A 86 -11.30 -9.21 -8.07
CA TYR A 86 -11.64 -7.98 -8.76
C TYR A 86 -11.89 -8.29 -10.24
N THR A 87 -12.85 -7.59 -10.84
CA THR A 87 -13.18 -7.78 -12.23
C THR A 87 -13.14 -6.47 -12.99
N THR A 88 -12.14 -6.31 -13.84
CA THR A 88 -12.07 -5.21 -14.81
C THR A 88 -12.62 -5.72 -16.13
N LYS A 89 -13.69 -5.10 -16.63
CA LYS A 89 -14.30 -5.47 -17.92
C LYS A 89 -13.79 -4.56 -19.01
N VAL A 90 -13.56 -5.14 -20.18
CA VAL A 90 -13.19 -4.39 -21.40
C VAL A 90 -14.11 -4.79 -22.52
N PHE A 91 -14.68 -3.81 -23.18
CA PHE A 91 -15.52 -4.00 -24.34
C PHE A 91 -15.26 -2.88 -25.37
N TYR A 92 -15.82 -3.01 -26.55
CA TYR A 92 -15.77 -1.96 -27.57
C TYR A 92 -17.17 -1.55 -27.98
N THR A 93 -17.29 -0.34 -28.51
CA THR A 93 -18.52 0.18 -29.13
C THR A 93 -18.25 0.48 -30.58
N GLY A 94 -19.29 0.50 -31.41
CA GLY A 94 -19.18 0.74 -32.85
C GLY A 94 -18.89 -0.53 -33.63
N GLU A 95 -18.32 -0.38 -34.83
CA GLU A 95 -18.11 -1.43 -35.82
C GLU A 95 -16.64 -1.65 -36.14
N ILE A 96 -16.30 -2.91 -36.45
CA ILE A 96 -14.96 -3.26 -36.95
C ILE A 96 -15.03 -3.42 -38.47
N ASP A 97 -14.38 -2.54 -39.20
CA ASP A 97 -14.29 -2.54 -40.63
C ASP A 97 -12.83 -2.66 -41.08
N GLU A 98 -12.48 -3.69 -41.84
CA GLU A 98 -11.13 -3.98 -42.34
C GLU A 98 -10.00 -3.79 -41.31
N GLY A 99 -10.25 -4.19 -40.08
CA GLY A 99 -9.29 -4.07 -38.96
C GLY A 99 -9.24 -2.66 -38.34
N ARG A 100 -10.19 -1.79 -38.70
CA ARG A 100 -10.38 -0.48 -38.07
C ARG A 100 -11.61 -0.55 -37.17
N LEU A 101 -11.46 -0.24 -35.89
CA LEU A 101 -12.58 -0.01 -35.00
C LEU A 101 -13.09 1.42 -35.19
N LEU A 102 -14.28 1.57 -35.75
CA LEU A 102 -15.00 2.85 -35.85
C LEU A 102 -15.83 3.04 -34.60
N GLY A 103 -15.16 3.34 -33.47
CA GLY A 103 -15.75 3.38 -32.14
C GLY A 103 -14.71 3.41 -31.04
N ASN A 104 -15.12 3.12 -29.82
CA ASN A 104 -14.29 3.26 -28.62
C ASN A 104 -13.94 1.90 -28.02
N ILE A 105 -12.81 1.84 -27.32
CA ILE A 105 -12.53 0.82 -26.30
C ILE A 105 -13.01 1.38 -24.99
N VAL A 106 -13.79 0.60 -24.24
CA VAL A 106 -14.32 0.98 -22.94
C VAL A 106 -13.77 0.01 -21.89
N VAL A 107 -13.14 0.58 -20.87
CA VAL A 107 -12.63 -0.14 -19.70
C VAL A 107 -13.51 0.20 -18.51
N GLN A 108 -14.32 -0.75 -18.07
CA GLN A 108 -15.11 -0.61 -16.86
C GLN A 108 -14.28 -1.06 -15.67
N ALA A 109 -13.94 -0.10 -14.82
CA ALA A 109 -13.08 -0.32 -13.67
C ALA A 109 -13.81 -1.14 -12.59
N GLY A 110 -13.08 -2.11 -12.01
CA GLY A 110 -13.60 -3.01 -10.97
C GLY A 110 -12.92 -2.84 -9.61
N GLY A 111 -12.23 -1.74 -9.38
CA GLY A 111 -11.51 -1.50 -8.12
C GLY A 111 -10.24 -2.35 -7.96
N ASP A 112 -9.76 -2.97 -9.04
CA ASP A 112 -8.58 -3.85 -9.01
C ASP A 112 -7.30 -3.03 -8.74
N PRO A 113 -6.62 -3.24 -7.60
CA PRO A 113 -5.38 -2.53 -7.27
C PRO A 113 -4.15 -3.15 -7.94
N THR A 114 -4.29 -4.27 -8.67
CA THR A 114 -3.15 -5.05 -9.15
C THR A 114 -2.75 -4.75 -10.59
N LEU A 115 -3.51 -3.90 -11.31
CA LEU A 115 -3.30 -3.61 -12.74
C LEU A 115 -1.90 -3.02 -12.99
N ASP A 116 -1.01 -3.83 -13.56
CA ASP A 116 0.41 -3.53 -13.80
C ASP A 116 1.16 -3.00 -12.55
N SER A 117 0.71 -3.39 -11.36
CA SER A 117 1.34 -3.03 -10.10
C SER A 117 2.72 -3.69 -9.97
N LYS A 118 3.71 -2.94 -9.48
CA LYS A 118 5.05 -3.48 -9.18
C LYS A 118 5.05 -4.58 -8.11
N TYR A 119 4.01 -4.62 -7.28
CA TYR A 119 3.83 -5.65 -6.24
C TYR A 119 3.21 -6.93 -6.79
N PHE A 120 2.63 -6.89 -8.00
CA PHE A 120 2.01 -8.01 -8.69
C PHE A 120 2.56 -8.16 -10.11
N PRO A 121 3.85 -8.51 -10.28
CA PRO A 121 4.55 -8.46 -11.57
C PRO A 121 3.99 -9.39 -12.65
N LYS A 122 3.08 -10.31 -12.30
CA LYS A 122 2.38 -11.18 -13.25
C LYS A 122 1.07 -10.58 -13.77
N ALA A 123 0.61 -9.49 -13.22
CA ALA A 123 -0.63 -8.82 -13.62
C ALA A 123 -0.39 -7.86 -14.79
N CYS A 124 -0.07 -8.41 -15.97
CA CYS A 124 0.21 -7.67 -17.21
C CYS A 124 -1.10 -7.19 -17.86
N PHE A 125 -1.72 -6.16 -17.32
CA PHE A 125 -3.01 -5.66 -17.79
C PHE A 125 -2.93 -5.11 -19.21
N ILE A 126 -1.98 -4.23 -19.52
CA ILE A 126 -1.87 -3.60 -20.83
C ILE A 126 -1.55 -4.64 -21.91
N ASP A 127 -0.61 -5.55 -21.67
CA ASP A 127 -0.27 -6.61 -22.62
C ASP A 127 -1.46 -7.54 -22.89
N SER A 128 -2.23 -7.86 -21.85
CA SER A 128 -3.46 -8.66 -21.96
C SER A 128 -4.54 -7.92 -22.76
N LEU A 129 -4.70 -6.62 -22.53
CA LEU A 129 -5.64 -5.77 -23.26
C LEU A 129 -5.26 -5.69 -24.73
N VAL A 130 -4.02 -5.37 -25.05
CA VAL A 130 -3.50 -5.28 -26.42
C VAL A 130 -3.68 -6.62 -27.13
N SER A 131 -3.32 -7.72 -26.52
CA SER A 131 -3.49 -9.05 -27.11
C SER A 131 -4.95 -9.37 -27.43
N LYS A 132 -5.89 -9.02 -26.55
CA LYS A 132 -7.33 -9.21 -26.80
C LYS A 132 -7.84 -8.33 -27.94
N VAL A 133 -7.42 -7.08 -28.00
CA VAL A 133 -7.79 -6.15 -29.09
C VAL A 133 -7.26 -6.64 -30.43
N VAL A 134 -6.01 -7.10 -30.47
CA VAL A 134 -5.40 -7.66 -31.69
C VAL A 134 -6.11 -8.95 -32.13
N ASN A 135 -6.48 -9.81 -31.19
CA ASN A 135 -7.20 -11.08 -31.49
C ASN A 135 -8.61 -10.84 -32.07
N LEU A 136 -9.21 -9.67 -31.81
CA LEU A 136 -10.46 -9.24 -32.48
C LEU A 136 -10.23 -8.73 -33.92
N GLY A 137 -8.98 -8.77 -34.41
CA GLY A 137 -8.60 -8.26 -35.71
C GLY A 137 -8.46 -6.73 -35.77
N ILE A 138 -8.54 -6.03 -34.63
CA ILE A 138 -8.43 -4.56 -34.59
C ILE A 138 -6.95 -4.17 -34.67
N LYS A 139 -6.60 -3.45 -35.74
CA LYS A 139 -5.26 -2.90 -36.00
C LYS A 139 -5.17 -1.42 -35.72
N ARG A 140 -6.30 -0.71 -35.80
CA ARG A 140 -6.42 0.73 -35.56
C ARG A 140 -7.76 1.08 -34.93
N ILE A 141 -7.72 2.04 -34.01
CA ILE A 141 -8.91 2.57 -33.33
C ILE A 141 -9.15 3.99 -33.84
N HIS A 142 -10.33 4.23 -34.40
CA HIS A 142 -10.84 5.55 -34.76
C HIS A 142 -11.88 5.95 -33.69
N GLY A 143 -11.41 6.38 -32.54
CA GLY A 143 -12.21 6.74 -31.38
C GLY A 143 -11.33 6.92 -30.16
N ASN A 144 -11.91 6.71 -28.99
CA ASN A 144 -11.27 6.95 -27.72
C ASN A 144 -11.08 5.64 -26.92
N ILE A 145 -10.18 5.70 -25.96
CA ILE A 145 -10.15 4.76 -24.84
C ILE A 145 -10.87 5.45 -23.69
N ILE A 146 -12.00 4.90 -23.27
CA ILE A 146 -12.85 5.44 -22.22
C ILE A 146 -12.67 4.58 -21.00
N ILE A 147 -12.40 5.19 -19.86
CA ILE A 147 -12.36 4.50 -18.57
C ILE A 147 -13.60 4.91 -17.80
N GLU A 148 -14.49 3.95 -17.58
CA GLU A 148 -15.66 4.11 -16.74
C GLU A 148 -15.29 3.78 -15.31
N THR A 149 -15.48 4.75 -14.43
CA THR A 149 -15.18 4.63 -13.01
C THR A 149 -16.45 4.82 -12.20
N GLU A 150 -16.59 4.03 -11.16
CA GLU A 150 -17.69 4.17 -10.20
C GLU A 150 -17.21 4.94 -8.95
N GLY A 151 -18.14 5.64 -8.32
CA GLY A 151 -17.95 6.31 -7.04
C GLY A 151 -17.63 7.80 -7.15
N GLU A 152 -17.50 8.41 -5.99
CA GLU A 152 -17.17 9.83 -5.85
C GLU A 152 -15.71 10.11 -6.25
N PRO A 153 -15.42 11.32 -6.74
CA PRO A 153 -14.05 11.72 -6.99
C PRO A 153 -13.19 11.55 -5.73
N VAL A 154 -12.05 10.90 -5.89
CA VAL A 154 -11.11 10.70 -4.79
C VAL A 154 -10.56 12.04 -4.34
N ARG A 155 -10.63 12.29 -3.04
CA ARG A 155 -10.13 13.53 -2.41
C ARG A 155 -9.03 13.18 -1.42
N ILE A 156 -8.03 14.06 -1.35
CA ILE A 156 -7.01 13.96 -0.32
C ILE A 156 -7.67 14.20 1.03
N PRO A 157 -7.57 13.25 1.99
CA PRO A 157 -8.11 13.46 3.32
C PRO A 157 -7.46 14.68 3.99
N GLY A 158 -8.26 15.58 4.57
CA GLY A 158 -7.75 16.79 5.20
C GLY A 158 -6.84 16.55 6.43
N SER A 159 -6.77 15.31 6.91
CA SER A 159 -5.91 14.91 8.02
C SER A 159 -4.51 14.44 7.57
N TRP A 160 -4.26 14.37 6.27
CA TRP A 160 -2.95 13.95 5.76
C TRP A 160 -1.94 15.09 5.90
N PRO A 161 -0.71 14.81 6.39
CA PRO A 161 0.39 15.76 6.31
C PRO A 161 0.70 16.09 4.86
N TRP A 162 1.06 17.34 4.58
CA TRP A 162 1.39 17.79 3.24
C TRP A 162 2.55 16.98 2.61
N GLU A 163 3.53 16.63 3.43
CA GLU A 163 4.69 15.83 3.05
C GLU A 163 4.35 14.41 2.60
N ASP A 164 3.19 13.87 3.01
CA ASP A 164 2.77 12.52 2.62
C ASP A 164 2.12 12.49 1.24
N VAL A 165 1.55 13.61 0.78
CA VAL A 165 0.71 13.67 -0.42
C VAL A 165 1.47 13.29 -1.69
N ALA A 166 2.76 13.63 -1.79
CA ALA A 166 3.59 13.34 -2.96
C ALA A 166 4.35 12.00 -2.85
N ASN A 167 4.25 11.33 -1.72
CA ASN A 167 4.93 10.05 -1.51
C ASN A 167 4.19 8.89 -2.16
N TYR A 168 4.94 7.81 -2.47
CA TYR A 168 4.35 6.59 -3.05
C TYR A 168 3.25 5.98 -2.16
N TYR A 169 3.35 6.13 -0.84
CA TYR A 169 2.32 5.67 0.11
C TYR A 169 1.15 6.65 0.25
N GLY A 170 1.30 7.88 -0.25
CA GLY A 170 0.25 8.89 -0.36
C GLY A 170 -0.46 8.88 -1.72
N ALA A 171 -0.14 7.94 -2.61
CA ALA A 171 -0.88 7.77 -3.84
C ALA A 171 -2.35 7.46 -3.56
N LEU A 172 -3.25 8.25 -4.13
CA LEU A 172 -4.68 8.07 -3.91
C LEU A 172 -5.18 6.81 -4.61
N TYR A 173 -6.14 6.14 -3.98
CA TYR A 173 -6.87 5.05 -4.60
C TYR A 173 -7.96 5.59 -5.54
N HIS A 174 -8.28 4.81 -6.56
CA HIS A 174 -9.40 5.05 -7.47
C HIS A 174 -10.00 3.71 -7.87
N SER A 175 -11.22 3.70 -8.41
CA SER A 175 -11.80 2.47 -8.96
C SER A 175 -10.99 1.91 -10.12
N PHE A 176 -10.23 2.74 -10.84
CA PHE A 176 -9.21 2.35 -11.80
C PHE A 176 -7.83 2.73 -11.28
N ASN A 177 -7.12 1.76 -10.69
CA ASN A 177 -5.73 1.91 -10.30
C ASN A 177 -4.85 1.23 -11.34
N TYR A 178 -3.89 1.97 -11.88
CA TYR A 178 -2.92 1.47 -12.84
C TYR A 178 -1.52 1.85 -12.37
N ARG A 179 -0.61 0.86 -12.29
CA ARG A 179 0.77 1.05 -11.82
C ARG A 179 0.84 1.76 -10.47
N ASP A 180 0.01 1.31 -9.52
CA ASP A 180 -0.07 1.86 -8.16
C ASP A 180 -0.42 3.38 -8.12
N ASN A 181 -0.97 3.95 -9.20
CA ASN A 181 -1.17 5.39 -9.39
C ASN A 181 0.09 6.22 -9.14
N THR A 182 1.26 5.65 -9.46
CA THR A 182 2.55 6.28 -9.25
C THR A 182 3.37 6.35 -10.55
N TYR A 183 4.30 7.29 -10.58
CA TYR A 183 5.37 7.31 -11.55
C TYR A 183 6.70 7.54 -10.81
N THR A 184 7.78 7.07 -11.40
CA THR A 184 9.11 7.18 -10.83
C THR A 184 9.90 8.22 -11.59
N ILE A 185 10.46 9.22 -10.89
CA ILE A 185 11.39 10.18 -11.43
C ILE A 185 12.79 9.71 -11.06
N ASN A 186 13.61 9.38 -12.06
CA ASN A 186 15.00 9.03 -11.84
C ASN A 186 15.88 10.29 -11.92
N LEU A 187 16.56 10.58 -10.85
CA LEU A 187 17.46 11.72 -10.73
C LEU A 187 18.93 11.28 -10.74
N LYS A 188 19.78 12.05 -11.37
CA LYS A 188 21.24 11.90 -11.31
C LYS A 188 21.83 13.00 -10.47
N SER A 189 22.51 12.63 -9.37
CA SER A 189 23.27 13.55 -8.52
C SER A 189 24.57 14.00 -9.19
N GLY A 190 24.96 15.24 -8.92
CA GLY A 190 26.27 15.78 -9.21
C GLY A 190 27.11 15.95 -7.92
N LYS A 191 27.96 16.98 -7.88
CA LYS A 191 28.68 17.37 -6.68
C LYS A 191 27.68 17.85 -5.60
N PRO A 192 27.95 17.60 -4.31
CA PRO A 192 27.10 18.13 -3.23
C PRO A 192 26.87 19.64 -3.38
N GLY A 193 25.64 20.09 -3.13
CA GLY A 193 25.21 21.47 -3.32
C GLY A 193 24.89 21.86 -4.76
N THR A 194 24.98 20.95 -5.73
CA THR A 194 24.50 21.21 -7.09
C THR A 194 23.11 20.61 -7.33
N GLN A 195 22.37 21.21 -8.23
CA GLN A 195 21.06 20.70 -8.64
C GLN A 195 21.20 19.34 -9.34
N THR A 196 20.31 18.40 -9.02
CA THR A 196 20.25 17.10 -9.69
C THR A 196 19.68 17.25 -11.10
N LYS A 197 19.88 16.23 -11.94
CA LYS A 197 19.31 16.20 -13.30
C LYS A 197 18.26 15.09 -13.41
N ILE A 198 17.11 15.40 -14.00
CA ILE A 198 16.11 14.37 -14.33
C ILE A 198 16.68 13.54 -15.48
N VAL A 199 16.78 12.23 -15.28
CA VAL A 199 17.25 11.26 -16.26
C VAL A 199 16.07 10.64 -17.01
N SER A 200 15.04 10.25 -16.27
CA SER A 200 13.85 9.64 -16.85
C SER A 200 12.65 9.75 -15.92
N VAL A 201 11.46 9.61 -16.51
CA VAL A 201 10.18 9.46 -15.81
C VAL A 201 9.54 8.18 -16.33
N VAL A 202 9.14 7.28 -15.42
CA VAL A 202 8.58 5.97 -15.75
C VAL A 202 7.28 5.73 -15.00
N PRO A 203 6.16 5.50 -15.69
CA PRO A 203 5.97 5.63 -17.14
C PRO A 203 6.10 7.08 -17.59
N SER A 204 6.36 7.27 -18.89
CA SER A 204 6.28 8.60 -19.48
C SER A 204 4.81 9.04 -19.48
N VAL A 205 4.53 10.18 -18.85
CA VAL A 205 3.17 10.72 -18.73
C VAL A 205 3.08 12.00 -19.58
N PRO A 206 2.30 11.98 -20.66
CA PRO A 206 2.14 13.15 -21.52
C PRO A 206 1.57 14.35 -20.75
N GLY A 207 2.08 15.53 -21.03
CA GLY A 207 1.57 16.79 -20.46
C GLY A 207 2.08 17.13 -19.05
N ILE A 208 2.78 16.24 -18.36
CA ILE A 208 3.42 16.57 -17.07
C ILE A 208 4.63 17.49 -17.33
N LYS A 209 4.63 18.62 -16.64
CA LYS A 209 5.79 19.54 -16.57
C LYS A 209 6.45 19.36 -15.20
N LEU A 210 7.72 18.97 -15.20
CA LEU A 210 8.48 18.78 -13.98
C LEU A 210 9.40 19.99 -13.75
N ARG A 211 9.33 20.57 -12.57
CA ARG A 211 10.29 21.54 -12.05
C ARG A 211 11.15 20.84 -11.01
N ASN A 212 12.40 20.60 -11.34
CA ASN A 212 13.34 19.92 -10.45
C ASN A 212 14.09 20.95 -9.60
N GLU A 213 13.95 20.88 -8.30
CA GLU A 213 14.68 21.70 -7.33
C GLU A 213 15.51 20.84 -6.35
N VAL A 214 15.60 19.54 -6.60
CA VAL A 214 16.32 18.59 -5.75
C VAL A 214 17.81 18.82 -5.85
N MET A 215 18.46 19.02 -4.71
CA MET A 215 19.89 19.26 -4.60
C MET A 215 20.64 17.98 -4.24
N ALA A 216 21.84 17.82 -4.81
CA ALA A 216 22.73 16.73 -4.44
C ALA A 216 23.27 16.93 -3.02
N SER A 217 23.29 15.88 -2.21
CA SER A 217 23.76 15.87 -0.83
C SER A 217 24.89 14.86 -0.63
N VAL A 218 25.71 15.07 0.39
CA VAL A 218 26.67 14.06 0.88
C VAL A 218 25.98 12.93 1.66
N LYS A 219 24.77 13.17 2.16
CA LYS A 219 23.98 12.16 2.87
C LYS A 219 23.33 11.21 1.88
N ASN A 220 23.42 9.91 2.13
CA ASN A 220 22.71 8.90 1.35
C ASN A 220 21.29 8.76 1.88
N VAL A 221 20.47 9.79 1.69
CA VAL A 221 19.06 9.86 2.06
C VAL A 221 18.24 10.29 0.86
N ASN A 222 17.01 9.82 0.78
CA ASN A 222 16.07 10.25 -0.24
C ASN A 222 15.04 11.18 0.42
N ASP A 223 15.38 12.45 0.46
CA ASP A 223 14.51 13.53 0.98
C ASP A 223 13.90 14.35 -0.19
N ALA A 224 13.77 13.74 -1.37
CA ALA A 224 13.12 14.35 -2.52
C ALA A 224 11.60 14.16 -2.42
N TRP A 225 10.91 15.23 -2.11
CA TRP A 225 9.46 15.31 -2.01
C TRP A 225 8.86 16.05 -3.20
#